data_8fc6a88bddcbd7cf2d1a503d590b582f
#
_entry.id   8fc6a88bddcbd7cf2d1a503d590b582f
#
_cell.length_a   1.000
_cell.length_b   1.000
_cell.length_c   1.000
_cell.angle_alpha   90.00
_cell.angle_beta   90.00
_cell.angle_gamma   90.00
#
_symmetry.space_group_name_H-M   'P 1'
#
loop_
_entity.id
_entity.type
_entity.pdbx_description
1 polymer ?
#
loop_
_entity_poly.entity_id
_entity_poly.type
_entity_poly.pdbx_seq_one_letter_code
_entity_poly.pdbx_strand_id
1 'polypeptide(L)'
;QYFIHPDSAEVYGKDKLLWAVLDAQGDTIRNGGKDAEGGLQSMWWRFDSNGMPWPGREIQKKQKFPSGGGPEVLPGEYRIAMRMGDHSSNVSFEVKSDPRVPFDAAAHQQRSMHRRLVLQEVEPIVDAMDQIQRALATIDVVKQEIKWLPDSVKEGAKTLTDSLKTALLEVEELYTEPRDAKGTGSVTERLSSVMWNAFSINGGDMAPGGNAIRALKRLQEGGADFCAAVDELMSGLWKDWIDSVESIDRSPGTLFE
;
A
#
# COMPACT_ATOMS: atom_id res chain seq x y z
N GLN A 1 27.20 -6.42 -7.13
CA GLN A 1 27.21 -6.89 -8.52
C GLN A 1 27.08 -8.41 -8.55
N TYR A 2 26.49 -8.95 -9.59
CA TYR A 2 26.32 -10.38 -9.82
C TYR A 2 26.44 -10.68 -11.32
N PHE A 3 26.73 -11.91 -11.66
CA PHE A 3 26.87 -12.36 -13.04
C PHE A 3 25.87 -13.47 -13.33
N ILE A 4 25.14 -13.36 -14.44
CA ILE A 4 24.26 -14.42 -14.95
C ILE A 4 24.90 -14.93 -16.24
N HIS A 5 25.15 -16.25 -16.30
CA HIS A 5 25.69 -16.85 -17.52
C HIS A 5 24.67 -16.68 -18.65
N PRO A 6 25.08 -16.28 -19.88
CA PRO A 6 24.17 -16.07 -21.01
C PRO A 6 23.26 -17.29 -21.27
N ASP A 7 23.78 -18.49 -21.24
CA ASP A 7 23.02 -19.73 -21.45
C ASP A 7 21.94 -19.92 -20.38
N SER A 8 22.24 -19.57 -19.12
CA SER A 8 21.24 -19.61 -18.04
C SER A 8 20.16 -18.56 -18.23
N ALA A 9 20.53 -17.37 -18.74
CA ALA A 9 19.57 -16.33 -19.07
C ALA A 9 18.65 -16.74 -20.24
N GLU A 10 19.16 -17.49 -21.21
CA GLU A 10 18.36 -18.04 -22.31
C GLU A 10 17.36 -19.09 -21.83
N VAL A 11 17.79 -20.00 -20.96
CA VAL A 11 16.95 -21.08 -20.41
C VAL A 11 15.89 -20.53 -19.44
N TYR A 12 16.28 -19.63 -18.54
CA TYR A 12 15.44 -19.12 -17.44
C TYR A 12 14.99 -17.66 -17.67
N GLY A 13 15.18 -17.09 -18.86
CA GLY A 13 14.92 -15.67 -19.15
C GLY A 13 13.46 -15.24 -18.97
N LYS A 14 12.52 -16.20 -18.90
CA LYS A 14 11.12 -15.94 -18.52
C LYS A 14 10.91 -15.90 -17.00
N ASP A 15 11.87 -16.45 -16.24
CA ASP A 15 11.83 -16.46 -14.79
C ASP A 15 12.51 -15.19 -14.26
N LYS A 16 11.96 -14.65 -13.20
CA LYS A 16 12.61 -13.52 -12.51
C LYS A 16 13.75 -14.02 -11.65
N LEU A 17 14.86 -13.29 -11.64
CA LEU A 17 15.86 -13.39 -10.59
C LEU A 17 15.21 -12.90 -9.29
N LEU A 18 14.98 -13.81 -8.35
CA LEU A 18 14.49 -13.51 -7.02
C LEU A 18 15.67 -13.22 -6.11
N TRP A 19 15.53 -12.21 -5.27
CA TRP A 19 16.55 -11.88 -4.29
C TRP A 19 15.93 -11.56 -2.93
N ALA A 20 16.67 -11.83 -1.88
CA ALA A 20 16.33 -11.51 -0.51
C ALA A 20 17.56 -11.04 0.26
N VAL A 21 17.39 -10.03 1.11
CA VAL A 21 18.35 -9.67 2.15
C VAL A 21 17.84 -10.27 3.46
N LEU A 22 18.72 -11.01 4.12
CA LEU A 22 18.43 -11.67 5.39
C LEU A 22 19.33 -11.09 6.48
N ASP A 23 18.83 -11.05 7.70
CA ASP A 23 19.62 -10.69 8.89
C ASP A 23 20.46 -11.87 9.40
N ALA A 24 21.13 -11.65 10.53
CA ALA A 24 21.97 -12.68 11.18
C ALA A 24 21.15 -13.88 11.69
N GLN A 25 19.84 -13.73 11.93
CA GLN A 25 18.92 -14.77 12.34
C GLN A 25 18.38 -15.57 11.14
N GLY A 26 18.57 -15.06 9.92
CA GLY A 26 18.05 -15.63 8.68
C GLY A 26 16.66 -15.16 8.31
N ASP A 27 16.14 -14.15 9.02
CA ASP A 27 14.85 -13.54 8.71
C ASP A 27 14.97 -12.62 7.48
N THR A 28 13.98 -12.70 6.60
CA THR A 28 13.95 -11.85 5.40
C THR A 28 13.58 -10.43 5.75
N ILE A 29 14.53 -9.52 5.58
CA ILE A 29 14.33 -8.08 5.81
C ILE A 29 13.75 -7.41 4.57
N ARG A 30 14.33 -7.72 3.41
CA ARG A 30 13.91 -7.17 2.14
C ARG A 30 13.99 -8.21 1.04
N ASN A 31 13.03 -8.18 0.12
CA ASN A 31 13.04 -9.06 -1.03
C ASN A 31 12.54 -8.36 -2.28
N GLY A 32 12.79 -8.95 -3.42
CA GLY A 32 12.36 -8.43 -4.71
C GLY A 32 12.58 -9.41 -5.84
N GLY A 33 12.18 -8.99 -7.02
CA GLY A 33 12.42 -9.71 -8.26
C GLY A 33 12.83 -8.75 -9.37
N LYS A 34 13.76 -9.20 -10.21
CA LYS A 34 14.25 -8.47 -11.39
C LYS A 34 14.25 -9.44 -12.58
N ASP A 35 14.09 -8.89 -13.77
CA ASP A 35 14.22 -9.69 -14.97
C ASP A 35 15.66 -10.23 -15.09
N ALA A 36 15.80 -11.49 -15.51
CA ALA A 36 17.07 -12.17 -15.59
C ALA A 36 17.71 -11.88 -16.98
N GLU A 37 18.69 -11.00 -16.99
CA GLU A 37 19.49 -10.69 -18.18
C GLU A 37 20.90 -11.28 -18.03
N GLY A 38 21.45 -11.85 -19.11
CA GLY A 38 22.81 -12.40 -19.13
C GLY A 38 23.87 -11.33 -18.97
N GLY A 39 25.00 -11.71 -18.38
CA GLY A 39 26.15 -10.84 -18.18
C GLY A 39 26.25 -10.25 -16.78
N LEU A 40 27.11 -9.22 -16.65
CA LEU A 40 27.36 -8.54 -15.38
C LEU A 40 26.23 -7.56 -15.09
N GLN A 41 25.59 -7.74 -13.94
CA GLN A 41 24.47 -6.96 -13.48
C GLN A 41 24.77 -6.27 -12.14
N SER A 42 24.04 -5.20 -11.82
CA SER A 42 24.12 -4.54 -10.51
C SER A 42 22.75 -4.42 -9.87
N MET A 43 22.74 -4.46 -8.57
CA MET A 43 21.56 -4.22 -7.73
C MET A 43 21.94 -3.22 -6.64
N TRP A 44 21.01 -2.33 -6.34
CA TRP A 44 21.15 -1.34 -5.28
C TRP A 44 20.18 -1.67 -4.16
N TRP A 45 20.70 -1.73 -2.95
CA TRP A 45 19.93 -1.80 -1.73
C TRP A 45 20.23 -0.55 -0.88
N ARG A 46 19.20 0.07 -0.34
CA ARG A 46 19.30 1.33 0.43
C ARG A 46 19.46 1.11 1.92
N PHE A 47 19.82 -0.08 2.37
CA PHE A 47 19.91 -0.46 3.78
C PHE A 47 18.59 -0.29 4.52
N ASP A 48 17.50 -0.59 3.86
CA ASP A 48 16.15 -0.50 4.37
C ASP A 48 15.45 -1.87 4.32
N SER A 49 14.44 -2.04 5.18
CA SER A 49 13.56 -3.22 5.14
C SER A 49 12.48 -3.07 4.06
N ASN A 50 11.65 -4.08 3.91
CA ASN A 50 10.44 -3.99 3.10
C ASN A 50 9.57 -2.84 3.60
N GLY A 51 9.09 -2.03 2.66
CA GLY A 51 8.03 -1.07 2.90
C GLY A 51 6.67 -1.66 2.58
N MET A 52 5.69 -0.80 2.51
CA MET A 52 4.32 -1.14 2.13
C MET A 52 3.81 -0.15 1.07
N PRO A 53 2.80 -0.52 0.28
CA PRO A 53 2.15 0.43 -0.60
C PRO A 53 1.48 1.55 0.22
N TRP A 54 1.44 2.75 -0.36
CA TRP A 54 0.71 3.87 0.23
C TRP A 54 -0.73 3.86 -0.24
N PRO A 55 -1.69 4.27 0.62
CA PRO A 55 -3.07 4.41 0.21
C PRO A 55 -3.20 5.39 -0.97
N GLY A 56 -4.02 5.07 -1.94
CA GLY A 56 -4.19 5.89 -3.14
C GLY A 56 -5.58 5.75 -3.74
N ARG A 57 -5.83 6.50 -4.80
CA ARG A 57 -7.09 6.47 -5.56
C ARG A 57 -7.12 5.40 -6.65
N GLU A 58 -6.12 4.57 -6.72
CA GLU A 58 -6.07 3.43 -7.63
C GLU A 58 -6.17 2.15 -6.82
N ILE A 59 -6.92 1.17 -7.36
CA ILE A 59 -7.00 -0.17 -6.79
C ILE A 59 -5.59 -0.74 -6.72
N GLN A 60 -5.18 -1.14 -5.52
CA GLN A 60 -3.88 -1.73 -5.31
C GLN A 60 -3.76 -3.05 -6.07
N LYS A 61 -2.84 -3.10 -7.03
CA LYS A 61 -2.49 -4.36 -7.68
C LYS A 61 -1.76 -5.24 -6.69
N LYS A 62 -2.15 -6.51 -6.58
CA LYS A 62 -1.36 -7.49 -5.81
C LYS A 62 0.07 -7.49 -6.35
N GLN A 63 0.99 -6.91 -5.59
CA GLN A 63 2.40 -6.93 -5.92
C GLN A 63 3.02 -8.22 -5.41
N LYS A 64 3.83 -8.88 -6.25
CA LYS A 64 4.57 -10.09 -5.85
C LYS A 64 5.61 -9.77 -4.77
N PHE A 65 6.07 -8.52 -4.73
CA PHE A 65 7.07 -8.05 -3.78
C PHE A 65 6.61 -6.73 -3.15
N PRO A 66 6.96 -6.50 -1.87
CA PRO A 66 6.66 -5.23 -1.20
C PRO A 66 7.24 -4.04 -1.96
N SER A 67 6.45 -2.99 -2.10
CA SER A 67 6.90 -1.73 -2.71
C SER A 67 7.34 -0.74 -1.63
N GLY A 68 8.18 0.21 -2.04
CA GLY A 68 8.68 1.25 -1.14
C GLY A 68 9.80 0.78 -0.23
N GLY A 69 10.35 1.72 0.54
CA GLY A 69 11.35 1.50 1.57
C GLY A 69 10.69 1.47 2.94
N GLY A 70 11.08 0.51 3.76
CA GLY A 70 10.74 0.44 5.17
C GLY A 70 11.77 1.13 6.06
N PRO A 71 11.77 0.82 7.36
CA PRO A 71 12.80 1.27 8.28
C PRO A 71 14.21 0.88 7.86
N GLU A 72 15.16 1.76 8.13
CA GLU A 72 16.58 1.47 7.95
C GLU A 72 17.03 0.33 8.86
N VAL A 73 17.97 -0.48 8.33
CA VAL A 73 18.55 -1.58 9.11
C VAL A 73 19.65 -1.06 10.04
N LEU A 74 19.89 -1.80 11.13
CA LEU A 74 20.99 -1.53 12.04
C LEU A 74 22.32 -2.00 11.43
N PRO A 75 23.47 -1.43 11.81
CA PRO A 75 24.77 -2.03 11.56
C PRO A 75 24.82 -3.47 12.06
N GLY A 76 25.40 -4.36 11.27
CA GLY A 76 25.48 -5.79 11.60
C GLY A 76 25.73 -6.66 10.39
N GLU A 77 25.66 -7.97 10.59
CA GLU A 77 25.84 -8.96 9.53
C GLU A 77 24.54 -9.24 8.79
N TYR A 78 24.65 -9.29 7.49
CA TYR A 78 23.55 -9.54 6.57
C TYR A 78 23.99 -10.52 5.47
N ARG A 79 23.01 -11.14 4.82
CA ARG A 79 23.24 -12.04 3.69
C ARG A 79 22.30 -11.68 2.56
N ILE A 80 22.82 -11.55 1.33
CA ILE A 80 22.01 -11.52 0.12
C ILE A 80 21.92 -12.94 -0.41
N ALA A 81 20.70 -13.43 -0.58
CA ALA A 81 20.41 -14.68 -1.28
C ALA A 81 19.72 -14.36 -2.61
N MET A 82 20.15 -15.03 -3.67
CA MET A 82 19.59 -14.91 -5.02
C MET A 82 19.18 -16.28 -5.55
N ARG A 83 18.08 -16.34 -6.29
CA ARG A 83 17.59 -17.56 -6.94
C ARG A 83 17.01 -17.26 -8.32
N MET A 84 17.34 -18.12 -9.28
CA MET A 84 16.81 -18.11 -10.64
C MET A 84 16.61 -19.57 -11.10
N GLY A 85 15.35 -19.96 -11.28
CA GLY A 85 15.03 -21.37 -11.48
C GLY A 85 15.56 -22.25 -10.34
N ASP A 86 16.35 -23.26 -10.69
CA ASP A 86 16.99 -24.18 -9.75
C ASP A 86 18.35 -23.68 -9.22
N HIS A 87 18.87 -22.57 -9.74
CA HIS A 87 20.14 -22.00 -9.32
C HIS A 87 19.98 -21.04 -8.16
N SER A 88 20.85 -21.15 -7.17
CA SER A 88 20.89 -20.23 -6.03
C SER A 88 22.33 -19.83 -5.70
N SER A 89 22.47 -18.63 -5.22
CA SER A 89 23.74 -18.09 -4.71
C SER A 89 23.47 -17.19 -3.52
N ASN A 90 24.43 -17.10 -2.60
CA ASN A 90 24.36 -16.17 -1.49
C ASN A 90 25.74 -15.62 -1.13
N VAL A 91 25.74 -14.44 -0.50
CA VAL A 91 26.95 -13.79 0.01
C VAL A 91 26.63 -13.06 1.30
N SER A 92 27.47 -13.24 2.31
CA SER A 92 27.40 -12.48 3.56
C SER A 92 28.24 -11.21 3.46
N PHE A 93 27.79 -10.16 4.13
CA PHE A 93 28.46 -8.87 4.22
C PHE A 93 28.09 -8.16 5.52
N GLU A 94 28.89 -7.18 5.90
CA GLU A 94 28.67 -6.38 7.09
C GLU A 94 28.18 -4.97 6.68
N VAL A 95 27.10 -4.50 7.30
CA VAL A 95 26.66 -3.10 7.25
C VAL A 95 27.33 -2.37 8.43
N LYS A 96 28.05 -1.30 8.12
CA LYS A 96 28.74 -0.48 9.12
C LYS A 96 28.10 0.90 9.20
N SER A 97 28.15 1.51 10.38
CA SER A 97 27.83 2.93 10.54
C SER A 97 28.83 3.80 9.77
N ASP A 98 28.41 5.00 9.35
CA ASP A 98 29.33 5.99 8.76
C ASP A 98 30.36 6.42 9.84
N PRO A 99 31.66 6.20 9.61
CA PRO A 99 32.68 6.54 10.61
C PRO A 99 32.86 8.05 10.84
N ARG A 100 32.27 8.87 9.96
CA ARG A 100 32.32 10.34 10.06
C ARG A 100 31.28 10.92 11.00
N VAL A 101 30.25 10.13 11.37
CA VAL A 101 29.13 10.54 12.20
C VAL A 101 29.11 9.69 13.46
N PRO A 102 28.99 10.30 14.66
CA PRO A 102 28.80 9.54 15.87
C PRO A 102 27.53 8.67 15.77
N PHE A 103 27.69 7.37 15.94
CA PHE A 103 26.60 6.42 15.86
C PHE A 103 26.02 6.13 17.26
N ASP A 104 24.76 6.50 17.46
CA ASP A 104 23.99 6.12 18.66
C ASP A 104 23.05 4.94 18.29
N ALA A 105 23.45 3.75 18.67
CA ALA A 105 22.69 2.52 18.40
C ALA A 105 21.28 2.55 19.03
N ALA A 106 21.15 3.13 20.25
CA ALA A 106 19.86 3.20 20.93
C ALA A 106 18.89 4.17 20.23
N ALA A 107 19.36 5.34 19.81
CA ALA A 107 18.58 6.29 19.04
C ALA A 107 18.15 5.69 17.67
N HIS A 108 19.05 5.01 16.99
CA HIS A 108 18.76 4.34 15.74
C HIS A 108 17.71 3.23 15.90
N GLN A 109 17.81 2.42 16.93
CA GLN A 109 16.81 1.38 17.23
C GLN A 109 15.44 1.98 17.55
N GLN A 110 15.37 3.04 18.35
CA GLN A 110 14.12 3.74 18.66
C GLN A 110 13.49 4.33 17.40
N ARG A 111 14.28 4.92 16.50
CA ARG A 111 13.82 5.46 15.22
C ARG A 111 13.27 4.36 14.31
N SER A 112 14.00 3.25 14.18
CA SER A 112 13.54 2.10 13.38
C SER A 112 12.23 1.53 13.93
N MET A 113 12.11 1.40 15.25
CA MET A 113 10.88 0.95 15.91
C MET A 113 9.71 1.91 15.68
N HIS A 114 9.94 3.22 15.82
CA HIS A 114 8.90 4.22 15.53
C HIS A 114 8.41 4.15 14.08
N ARG A 115 9.31 4.01 13.11
CA ARG A 115 8.94 3.85 11.70
C ARG A 115 8.12 2.58 11.45
N ARG A 116 8.44 1.48 12.13
CA ARG A 116 7.62 0.25 12.07
C ARG A 116 6.22 0.48 12.60
N LEU A 117 6.08 1.19 13.73
CA LEU A 117 4.78 1.54 14.29
C LEU A 117 3.98 2.40 13.30
N VAL A 118 4.59 3.41 12.67
CA VAL A 118 3.91 4.20 11.62
C VAL A 118 3.41 3.32 10.48
N LEU A 119 4.23 2.38 9.99
CA LEU A 119 3.81 1.48 8.92
C LEU A 119 2.67 0.54 9.35
N GLN A 120 2.69 0.05 10.58
CA GLN A 120 1.60 -0.77 11.13
C GLN A 120 0.27 -0.01 11.19
N GLU A 121 0.29 1.27 11.51
CA GLU A 121 -0.92 2.11 11.50
C GLU A 121 -1.39 2.49 10.08
N VAL A 122 -0.48 2.49 9.12
CA VAL A 122 -0.81 2.78 7.71
C VAL A 122 -1.46 1.58 7.02
N GLU A 123 -1.11 0.35 7.40
CA GLU A 123 -1.60 -0.88 6.77
C GLU A 123 -3.14 -0.97 6.70
N PRO A 124 -3.90 -0.81 7.79
CA PRO A 124 -5.37 -0.84 7.73
C PRO A 124 -5.96 0.31 6.90
N ILE A 125 -5.29 1.46 6.84
CA ILE A 125 -5.72 2.60 6.00
C ILE A 125 -5.58 2.25 4.51
N VAL A 126 -4.52 1.52 4.12
CA VAL A 126 -4.34 1.01 2.75
C VAL A 126 -5.50 0.10 2.36
N ASP A 127 -5.85 -0.85 3.22
CA ASP A 127 -6.93 -1.80 2.98
C ASP A 127 -8.30 -1.11 2.91
N ALA A 128 -8.57 -0.17 3.79
CA ALA A 128 -9.79 0.63 3.79
C ALA A 128 -9.94 1.47 2.51
N MET A 129 -8.86 2.13 2.07
CA MET A 129 -8.85 2.87 0.79
C MET A 129 -9.06 1.95 -0.40
N ASP A 130 -8.43 0.77 -0.42
CA ASP A 130 -8.61 -0.20 -1.51
C ASP A 130 -10.06 -0.70 -1.59
N GLN A 131 -10.73 -0.89 -0.44
CA GLN A 131 -12.16 -1.20 -0.39
C GLN A 131 -13.01 -0.09 -1.03
N ILE A 132 -12.77 1.18 -0.69
CA ILE A 132 -13.46 2.32 -1.30
C ILE A 132 -13.26 2.33 -2.82
N GLN A 133 -12.01 2.17 -3.31
CA GLN A 133 -11.72 2.20 -4.74
C GLN A 133 -12.39 1.04 -5.49
N ARG A 134 -12.42 -0.16 -4.90
CA ARG A 134 -13.14 -1.31 -5.47
C ARG A 134 -14.65 -1.07 -5.51
N ALA A 135 -15.21 -0.52 -4.46
CA ALA A 135 -16.63 -0.17 -4.41
C ALA A 135 -17.00 0.86 -5.47
N LEU A 136 -16.21 1.94 -5.63
CA LEU A 136 -16.41 2.95 -6.67
C LEU A 136 -16.32 2.36 -8.09
N ALA A 137 -15.34 1.47 -8.33
CA ALA A 137 -15.21 0.79 -9.61
C ALA A 137 -16.42 -0.13 -9.91
N THR A 138 -16.91 -0.84 -8.89
CA THR A 138 -18.11 -1.69 -9.02
C THR A 138 -19.35 -0.84 -9.34
N ILE A 139 -19.54 0.28 -8.66
CA ILE A 139 -20.61 1.24 -8.92
C ILE A 139 -20.57 1.73 -10.37
N ASP A 140 -19.39 2.07 -10.88
CA ASP A 140 -19.26 2.57 -12.25
C ASP A 140 -19.62 1.50 -13.29
N VAL A 141 -19.36 0.22 -13.02
CA VAL A 141 -19.85 -0.90 -13.87
C VAL A 141 -21.36 -1.02 -13.78
N VAL A 142 -21.93 -1.10 -12.57
CA VAL A 142 -23.38 -1.28 -12.37
C VAL A 142 -24.16 -0.10 -12.94
N LYS A 143 -23.66 1.13 -12.89
CA LYS A 143 -24.27 2.29 -13.55
C LYS A 143 -24.44 2.13 -15.06
N GLN A 144 -23.57 1.38 -15.72
CA GLN A 144 -23.76 1.10 -17.16
C GLN A 144 -24.91 0.11 -17.38
N GLU A 145 -25.04 -0.87 -16.49
CA GLU A 145 -26.12 -1.86 -16.56
C GLU A 145 -27.49 -1.26 -16.22
N ILE A 146 -27.58 -0.36 -15.23
CA ILE A 146 -28.81 0.36 -14.85
C ILE A 146 -29.44 1.07 -16.06
N LYS A 147 -28.66 1.51 -17.03
CA LYS A 147 -29.18 2.20 -18.22
C LYS A 147 -30.14 1.33 -19.05
N TRP A 148 -30.00 0.02 -18.93
CA TRP A 148 -30.77 -0.97 -19.69
C TRP A 148 -31.94 -1.57 -18.91
N LEU A 149 -32.15 -1.14 -17.65
CA LEU A 149 -33.28 -1.58 -16.84
C LEU A 149 -34.60 -0.94 -17.31
N PRO A 150 -35.74 -1.63 -17.09
CA PRO A 150 -37.06 -1.04 -17.28
C PRO A 150 -37.25 0.24 -16.42
N ASP A 151 -37.97 1.21 -16.96
CA ASP A 151 -38.19 2.51 -16.30
C ASP A 151 -38.80 2.39 -14.90
N SER A 152 -39.59 1.33 -14.66
CA SER A 152 -40.23 1.03 -13.37
C SER A 152 -39.23 0.83 -12.21
N VAL A 153 -38.01 0.33 -12.48
CA VAL A 153 -36.97 0.06 -11.46
C VAL A 153 -35.74 0.94 -11.62
N LYS A 154 -35.55 1.52 -12.79
CA LYS A 154 -34.36 2.27 -13.17
C LYS A 154 -34.10 3.49 -12.29
N GLU A 155 -35.10 4.34 -12.05
CA GLU A 155 -34.92 5.55 -11.26
C GLU A 155 -34.60 5.24 -9.79
N GLY A 156 -35.22 4.21 -9.21
CA GLY A 156 -34.90 3.76 -7.86
C GLY A 156 -33.45 3.24 -7.75
N ALA A 157 -33.06 2.36 -8.68
CA ALA A 157 -31.69 1.82 -8.71
C ALA A 157 -30.63 2.91 -8.92
N LYS A 158 -30.92 3.87 -9.81
CA LYS A 158 -30.04 5.01 -10.06
C LYS A 158 -29.87 5.90 -8.80
N THR A 159 -30.98 6.29 -8.17
CA THR A 159 -30.96 7.13 -6.98
C THR A 159 -30.17 6.48 -5.85
N LEU A 160 -30.40 5.20 -5.59
CA LEU A 160 -29.68 4.45 -4.56
C LEU A 160 -28.17 4.36 -4.88
N THR A 161 -27.83 4.09 -6.15
CA THR A 161 -26.44 4.01 -6.60
C THR A 161 -25.73 5.38 -6.53
N ASP A 162 -26.41 6.46 -6.86
CA ASP A 162 -25.85 7.82 -6.75
C ASP A 162 -25.64 8.22 -5.30
N SER A 163 -26.57 7.89 -4.41
CA SER A 163 -26.44 8.14 -2.96
C SER A 163 -25.26 7.39 -2.36
N LEU A 164 -25.11 6.10 -2.70
CA LEU A 164 -23.97 5.31 -2.25
C LEU A 164 -22.65 5.86 -2.77
N LYS A 165 -22.59 6.26 -4.06
CA LYS A 165 -21.39 6.88 -4.63
C LYS A 165 -21.01 8.16 -3.87
N THR A 166 -21.98 8.98 -3.52
CA THR A 166 -21.75 10.21 -2.74
C THR A 166 -21.18 9.88 -1.36
N ALA A 167 -21.78 8.91 -0.64
CA ALA A 167 -21.29 8.50 0.67
C ALA A 167 -19.85 7.93 0.62
N LEU A 168 -19.52 7.14 -0.41
CA LEU A 168 -18.15 6.65 -0.62
C LEU A 168 -17.15 7.78 -0.84
N LEU A 169 -17.51 8.79 -1.62
CA LEU A 169 -16.65 9.94 -1.86
C LEU A 169 -16.48 10.82 -0.61
N GLU A 170 -17.53 10.99 0.19
CA GLU A 170 -17.46 11.71 1.47
C GLU A 170 -16.51 11.02 2.45
N VAL A 171 -16.54 9.67 2.52
CA VAL A 171 -15.59 8.91 3.34
C VAL A 171 -14.18 8.99 2.76
N GLU A 172 -14.00 8.92 1.43
CA GLU A 172 -12.69 9.12 0.78
C GLU A 172 -12.08 10.48 1.15
N GLU A 173 -12.91 11.50 1.29
CA GLU A 173 -12.46 12.86 1.64
C GLU A 173 -11.94 13.01 3.07
N LEU A 174 -12.22 12.08 3.98
CA LEU A 174 -11.56 12.03 5.28
C LEU A 174 -10.07 11.74 5.13
N TYR A 175 -9.72 10.94 4.13
CA TYR A 175 -8.34 10.59 3.84
C TYR A 175 -7.63 11.64 2.97
N THR A 176 -8.24 12.10 1.89
CA THR A 176 -7.60 12.96 0.88
C THR A 176 -8.52 14.10 0.43
N GLU A 177 -7.97 15.08 -0.29
CA GLU A 177 -8.76 16.20 -0.83
C GLU A 177 -9.86 15.72 -1.80
N PRO A 178 -10.96 16.45 -1.94
CA PRO A 178 -11.98 16.18 -2.96
C PRO A 178 -11.37 16.04 -4.36
N ARG A 179 -11.98 15.20 -5.22
CA ARG A 179 -11.45 14.93 -6.56
C ARG A 179 -11.50 16.15 -7.48
N ASP A 180 -12.37 17.10 -7.21
CA ASP A 180 -12.59 18.35 -7.95
C ASP A 180 -11.98 19.59 -7.25
N ALA A 181 -11.25 19.37 -6.16
CA ALA A 181 -10.62 20.45 -5.41
C ALA A 181 -9.68 21.27 -6.31
N LYS A 182 -9.87 22.59 -6.31
CA LYS A 182 -9.02 23.54 -7.05
C LYS A 182 -8.28 24.43 -6.05
N GLY A 183 -6.98 24.59 -6.26
CA GLY A 183 -6.15 25.47 -5.45
C GLY A 183 -5.14 24.75 -4.57
N THR A 184 -4.46 25.49 -3.72
CA THR A 184 -3.43 24.98 -2.81
C THR A 184 -4.03 24.74 -1.43
N GLY A 185 -4.27 23.47 -1.14
CA GLY A 185 -4.53 22.97 0.22
C GLY A 185 -5.92 23.30 0.77
N SER A 186 -6.46 22.36 1.51
CA SER A 186 -7.66 22.53 2.33
C SER A 186 -7.29 23.16 3.67
N VAL A 187 -8.23 23.90 4.26
CA VAL A 187 -8.13 24.38 5.65
C VAL A 187 -8.18 23.19 6.63
N THR A 188 -8.79 22.09 6.20
CA THR A 188 -8.91 20.88 7.02
C THR A 188 -7.70 19.95 6.74
N GLU A 189 -6.98 19.58 7.80
CA GLU A 189 -5.92 18.61 7.67
C GLU A 189 -6.50 17.22 7.37
N ARG A 190 -6.07 16.63 6.26
CA ARG A 190 -6.51 15.31 5.82
C ARG A 190 -5.61 14.22 6.40
N LEU A 191 -6.16 13.02 6.59
CA LEU A 191 -5.42 11.88 7.13
C LEU A 191 -4.15 11.58 6.31
N SER A 192 -4.18 11.75 4.99
CA SER A 192 -3.01 11.59 4.12
C SER A 192 -1.85 12.52 4.50
N SER A 193 -2.15 13.76 4.93
CA SER A 193 -1.14 14.71 5.41
C SER A 193 -0.62 14.32 6.79
N VAL A 194 -1.50 13.88 7.70
CA VAL A 194 -1.12 13.37 9.02
C VAL A 194 -0.18 12.18 8.88
N MET A 195 -0.53 11.23 8.01
CA MET A 195 0.23 10.03 7.70
C MET A 195 1.62 10.39 7.13
N TRP A 196 1.68 11.31 6.15
CA TRP A 196 2.94 11.78 5.59
C TRP A 196 3.82 12.46 6.63
N ASN A 197 3.24 13.27 7.50
CA ASN A 197 3.95 13.92 8.59
C ASN A 197 4.52 12.89 9.58
N ALA A 198 3.72 11.89 9.98
CA ALA A 198 4.18 10.84 10.89
C ALA A 198 5.34 10.03 10.30
N PHE A 199 5.33 9.78 8.98
CA PHE A 199 6.39 9.07 8.28
C PHE A 199 7.65 9.91 8.10
N SER A 200 7.52 11.19 7.74
CA SER A 200 8.65 12.05 7.35
C SER A 200 9.36 12.73 8.50
N ILE A 201 8.69 12.92 9.65
CA ILE A 201 9.23 13.71 10.78
C ILE A 201 10.45 13.08 11.46
N ASN A 202 10.75 11.83 11.16
CA ASN A 202 11.91 11.09 11.67
C ASN A 202 13.14 11.15 10.74
N GLY A 203 13.23 12.17 9.89
CA GLY A 203 14.44 12.42 9.11
C GLY A 203 15.60 12.85 10.03
N GLY A 204 16.70 12.07 10.03
CA GLY A 204 17.92 12.38 10.82
C GLY A 204 18.35 11.23 11.74
N ASP A 205 19.48 11.41 12.43
CA ASP A 205 20.16 10.36 13.20
C ASP A 205 19.71 10.29 14.68
N MET A 206 18.75 11.12 15.06
CA MET A 206 18.30 11.23 16.47
C MET A 206 17.12 10.29 16.77
N ALA A 207 16.94 9.98 18.04
CA ALA A 207 15.73 9.32 18.54
C ALA A 207 14.46 10.15 18.24
N PRO A 208 13.28 9.50 18.12
CA PRO A 208 12.01 10.18 17.89
C PRO A 208 11.73 11.22 18.99
N GLY A 209 11.64 12.49 18.61
CA GLY A 209 11.29 13.56 19.52
C GLY A 209 9.79 13.67 19.76
N GLY A 210 9.40 14.61 20.65
CA GLY A 210 7.99 14.82 21.01
C GLY A 210 7.06 15.10 19.83
N ASN A 211 7.55 15.69 18.73
CA ASN A 211 6.76 15.90 17.51
C ASN A 211 6.46 14.58 16.79
N ALA A 212 7.43 13.67 16.71
CA ALA A 212 7.26 12.37 16.10
C ALA A 212 6.23 11.52 16.87
N ILE A 213 6.31 11.53 18.20
CA ILE A 213 5.38 10.84 19.09
C ILE A 213 3.95 11.39 18.91
N ARG A 214 3.79 12.71 18.85
CA ARG A 214 2.48 13.35 18.62
C ARG A 214 1.93 13.04 17.23
N ALA A 215 2.78 13.02 16.20
CA ALA A 215 2.37 12.70 14.83
C ALA A 215 1.88 11.25 14.73
N LEU A 216 2.58 10.30 15.37
CA LEU A 216 2.12 8.90 15.43
C LEU A 216 0.76 8.79 16.15
N LYS A 217 0.59 9.46 17.28
CA LYS A 217 -0.69 9.45 18.01
C LYS A 217 -1.84 9.98 17.15
N ARG A 218 -1.63 11.10 16.43
CA ARG A 218 -2.63 11.65 15.52
C ARG A 218 -2.96 10.70 14.35
N LEU A 219 -1.94 9.98 13.85
CA LEU A 219 -2.14 8.96 12.83
C LEU A 219 -2.99 7.81 13.36
N GLN A 220 -2.73 7.34 14.60
CA GLN A 220 -3.51 6.29 15.26
C GLN A 220 -4.98 6.68 15.42
N GLU A 221 -5.24 7.87 15.97
CA GLU A 221 -6.59 8.39 16.18
C GLU A 221 -7.31 8.57 14.83
N GLY A 222 -6.74 9.34 13.90
CA GLY A 222 -7.35 9.60 12.60
C GLY A 222 -7.47 8.35 11.71
N GLY A 223 -6.53 7.42 11.79
CA GLY A 223 -6.59 6.14 11.09
C GLY A 223 -7.71 5.24 11.61
N ALA A 224 -7.88 5.16 12.94
CA ALA A 224 -8.97 4.41 13.55
C ALA A 224 -10.34 4.99 13.15
N ASP A 225 -10.50 6.32 13.20
CA ASP A 225 -11.75 7.00 12.80
C ASP A 225 -12.07 6.75 11.33
N PHE A 226 -11.07 6.83 10.45
CA PHE A 226 -11.24 6.56 9.02
C PHE A 226 -11.64 5.11 8.76
N CYS A 227 -10.95 4.13 9.34
CA CYS A 227 -11.28 2.73 9.16
C CYS A 227 -12.69 2.41 9.69
N ALA A 228 -13.07 2.97 10.84
CA ALA A 228 -14.42 2.81 11.39
C ALA A 228 -15.51 3.37 10.45
N ALA A 229 -15.27 4.54 9.83
CA ALA A 229 -16.19 5.12 8.85
C ALA A 229 -16.35 4.24 7.60
N VAL A 230 -15.24 3.63 7.13
CA VAL A 230 -15.30 2.68 6.00
C VAL A 230 -16.06 1.41 6.39
N ASP A 231 -15.79 0.83 7.56
CA ASP A 231 -16.47 -0.37 8.05
C ASP A 231 -17.98 -0.14 8.22
N GLU A 232 -18.39 1.01 8.77
CA GLU A 232 -19.80 1.39 8.91
C GLU A 232 -20.47 1.47 7.53
N LEU A 233 -19.85 2.13 6.58
CA LEU A 233 -20.36 2.27 5.22
C LEU A 233 -20.48 0.91 4.51
N MET A 234 -19.46 0.06 4.65
CA MET A 234 -19.43 -1.25 3.99
C MET A 234 -20.39 -2.25 4.61
N SER A 235 -20.59 -2.21 5.93
CA SER A 235 -21.56 -3.08 6.63
C SER A 235 -23.00 -2.61 6.52
N GLY A 236 -23.24 -1.33 6.25
CA GLY A 236 -24.55 -0.68 6.09
C GLY A 236 -24.88 -0.45 4.61
N LEU A 237 -24.75 0.79 4.15
CA LEU A 237 -25.21 1.25 2.82
C LEU A 237 -24.70 0.41 1.66
N TRP A 238 -23.45 -0.06 1.69
CA TRP A 238 -22.89 -0.92 0.66
C TRP A 238 -23.61 -2.27 0.59
N LYS A 239 -23.83 -2.91 1.75
CA LYS A 239 -24.53 -4.17 1.82
C LYS A 239 -25.99 -4.05 1.35
N ASP A 240 -26.69 -3.02 1.81
CA ASP A 240 -28.09 -2.77 1.43
C ASP A 240 -28.21 -2.53 -0.10
N TRP A 241 -27.21 -1.83 -0.67
CA TRP A 241 -27.15 -1.60 -2.10
C TRP A 241 -26.91 -2.90 -2.89
N ILE A 242 -25.98 -3.76 -2.44
CA ILE A 242 -25.74 -5.08 -3.07
C ILE A 242 -27.02 -5.90 -3.07
N ASP A 243 -27.69 -6.02 -1.91
CA ASP A 243 -28.93 -6.79 -1.75
C ASP A 243 -30.02 -6.24 -2.67
N SER A 244 -30.11 -4.92 -2.82
CA SER A 244 -31.05 -4.26 -3.75
C SER A 244 -30.75 -4.54 -5.22
N VAL A 245 -29.46 -4.43 -5.64
CA VAL A 245 -29.06 -4.69 -7.03
C VAL A 245 -29.20 -6.17 -7.39
N GLU A 246 -28.94 -7.10 -6.48
CA GLU A 246 -29.12 -8.54 -6.70
C GLU A 246 -30.60 -8.95 -6.79
N SER A 247 -31.49 -8.22 -6.12
CA SER A 247 -32.93 -8.46 -6.17
C SER A 247 -33.58 -8.05 -7.48
N ILE A 248 -32.90 -7.27 -8.33
CA ILE A 248 -33.43 -6.85 -9.64
C ILE A 248 -33.49 -8.06 -10.57
N ASP A 249 -34.68 -8.43 -11.02
CA ASP A 249 -34.86 -9.50 -12.00
C ASP A 249 -34.26 -9.07 -13.33
N ARG A 250 -33.22 -9.81 -13.75
CA ARG A 250 -32.49 -9.61 -15.01
C ARG A 250 -32.84 -10.67 -16.05
N SER A 251 -33.95 -11.41 -15.89
CA SER A 251 -34.34 -12.42 -16.84
C SER A 251 -34.65 -11.78 -18.21
N PRO A 252 -34.27 -12.43 -19.35
CA PRO A 252 -34.50 -11.88 -20.69
C PRO A 252 -35.98 -11.56 -21.01
N GLY A 253 -36.92 -12.16 -20.28
CA GLY A 253 -38.35 -11.91 -20.45
C GLY A 253 -38.81 -10.54 -19.96
N THR A 254 -38.08 -9.92 -19.00
CA THR A 254 -38.41 -8.58 -18.47
C THR A 254 -37.71 -7.45 -19.24
N LEU A 255 -36.82 -7.79 -20.16
CA LEU A 255 -36.10 -6.81 -20.99
C LEU A 255 -36.81 -6.51 -22.32
N PHE A 256 -37.90 -7.24 -22.65
CA PHE A 256 -38.64 -7.15 -23.92
C PHE A 256 -40.14 -6.89 -23.73
N GLU A 257 -40.61 -6.56 -22.51
CA GLU A 257 -41.92 -6.00 -22.26
C GLU A 257 -41.84 -4.45 -22.19
#